data_65686ca50ef8abd5780f04010c235e32
#
_entry.id   65686ca50ef8abd5780f04010c235e32
#
_cell.length_a   1.000
_cell.length_b   1.000
_cell.length_c   1.000
_cell.angle_alpha   90.00
_cell.angle_beta   90.00
_cell.angle_gamma   90.00
#
_symmetry.space_group_name_H-M   'P 1'
#
loop_
_entity.id
_entity.type
_entity.pdbx_description
1 polymer ?
#
loop_
_entity_poly.entity_id
_entity_poly.type
_entity_poly.pdbx_seq_one_letter_code
_entity_poly.pdbx_strand_id
1 'polypeptide(L)'
;MINYFLLGILAPISLNLLHMLVGIYVTIKQGSMMSLGFTGISFVTKSMAMMFLLWLGIVQVELNYKIYVPLLTFFWFFTHVIEAFVIQHYIRENESD
;
A
#
# COMPACT_ATOMS: atom_id res chain seq x y z
N MET A 1 2.47 15.47 -17.13
CA MET A 1 2.22 15.77 -15.72
C MET A 1 1.11 14.93 -15.09
N ILE A 2 -0.06 14.84 -15.76
CA ILE A 2 -1.19 14.11 -15.18
C ILE A 2 -0.88 12.61 -14.96
N ASN A 3 -0.09 12.00 -15.84
CA ASN A 3 0.27 10.59 -15.69
C ASN A 3 1.15 10.35 -14.47
N TYR A 4 2.06 11.28 -14.17
CA TYR A 4 2.86 11.19 -12.96
C TYR A 4 1.99 11.28 -11.71
N PHE A 5 1.02 12.17 -11.74
CA PHE A 5 0.10 12.33 -10.61
C PHE A 5 -0.76 11.07 -10.42
N LEU A 6 -1.34 10.56 -11.52
CA LEU A 6 -2.22 9.40 -11.44
C LEU A 6 -1.45 8.14 -11.00
N LEU A 7 -0.34 7.83 -11.68
CA LEU A 7 0.38 6.59 -11.43
C LEU A 7 1.35 6.69 -10.25
N GLY A 8 1.94 7.87 -10.05
CA GLY A 8 2.95 8.05 -9.02
C GLY A 8 2.39 8.41 -7.66
N ILE A 9 1.21 9.01 -7.59
CA ILE A 9 0.60 9.48 -6.35
C ILE A 9 -0.70 8.75 -6.07
N LEU A 10 -1.69 8.85 -6.96
CA LEU A 10 -3.01 8.28 -6.70
C LEU A 10 -2.99 6.75 -6.64
N ALA A 11 -2.25 6.10 -7.53
CA ALA A 11 -2.24 4.64 -7.57
C ALA A 11 -1.68 4.02 -6.29
N PRO A 12 -0.51 4.43 -5.78
CA PRO A 12 -0.01 3.85 -4.53
C PRO A 12 -0.88 4.20 -3.33
N ILE A 13 -1.41 5.44 -3.27
CA ILE A 13 -2.30 5.83 -2.17
C ILE A 13 -3.58 5.01 -2.18
N SER A 14 -4.21 4.86 -3.35
CA SER A 14 -5.44 4.08 -3.48
C SER A 14 -5.21 2.61 -3.14
N LEU A 15 -4.10 2.04 -3.61
CA LEU A 15 -3.75 0.65 -3.34
C LEU A 15 -3.56 0.42 -1.85
N ASN A 16 -2.78 1.27 -1.18
CA ASN A 16 -2.52 1.14 0.24
C ASN A 16 -3.79 1.38 1.07
N LEU A 17 -4.62 2.35 0.65
CA LEU A 17 -5.87 2.62 1.34
C LEU A 17 -6.81 1.41 1.27
N LEU A 18 -6.92 0.81 0.10
CA LEU A 18 -7.76 -0.38 -0.09
C LEU A 18 -7.29 -1.53 0.80
N HIS A 19 -5.97 -1.79 0.82
CA HIS A 19 -5.41 -2.84 1.67
C HIS A 19 -5.58 -2.51 3.15
N MET A 20 -5.47 -1.23 3.52
CA MET A 20 -5.67 -0.80 4.89
C MET A 20 -7.09 -1.08 5.37
N LEU A 21 -8.09 -0.76 4.53
CA LEU A 21 -9.49 -1.01 4.89
C LEU A 21 -9.76 -2.49 5.08
N VAL A 22 -9.23 -3.33 4.19
CA VAL A 22 -9.38 -4.78 4.33
C VAL A 22 -8.64 -5.27 5.57
N GLY A 23 -7.45 -4.73 5.85
CA GLY A 23 -6.67 -5.08 7.03
C GLY A 23 -7.38 -4.73 8.33
N ILE A 24 -8.02 -3.57 8.38
CA ILE A 24 -8.81 -3.18 9.55
C ILE A 24 -9.97 -4.16 9.74
N TYR A 25 -10.68 -4.49 8.68
CA TYR A 25 -11.76 -5.46 8.73
C TYR A 25 -11.28 -6.81 9.27
N VAL A 26 -10.17 -7.31 8.76
CA VAL A 26 -9.60 -8.59 9.20
C VAL A 26 -9.23 -8.53 10.67
N THR A 27 -8.62 -7.42 11.11
CA THR A 27 -8.21 -7.26 12.51
C THR A 27 -9.42 -7.30 13.44
N ILE A 28 -10.49 -6.60 13.09
CA ILE A 28 -11.68 -6.51 13.93
C ILE A 28 -12.44 -7.83 13.95
N LYS A 29 -12.60 -8.48 12.79
CA LYS A 29 -13.44 -9.67 12.64
C LYS A 29 -12.70 -10.97 12.90
N GLN A 30 -11.44 -11.07 12.52
CA GLN A 30 -10.67 -12.31 12.57
C GLN A 30 -9.63 -12.36 13.69
N GLY A 31 -9.32 -11.21 14.28
CA GLY A 31 -8.37 -11.13 15.38
C GLY A 31 -6.94 -10.81 14.93
N SER A 32 -6.06 -10.63 15.92
CA SER A 32 -4.70 -10.15 15.70
C SER A 32 -3.84 -11.13 14.91
N MET A 33 -3.99 -12.44 15.15
CA MET A 33 -3.19 -13.45 14.46
C MET A 33 -3.47 -13.43 12.95
N MET A 34 -4.74 -13.38 12.57
CA MET A 34 -5.12 -13.30 11.16
C MET A 34 -4.70 -11.98 10.54
N SER A 35 -4.72 -10.90 11.32
CA SER A 35 -4.26 -9.60 10.86
C SER A 35 -2.78 -9.61 10.50
N LEU A 36 -1.94 -10.25 11.30
CA LEU A 36 -0.52 -10.36 11.01
C LEU A 36 -0.27 -11.17 9.74
N GLY A 37 -1.01 -12.28 9.58
CA GLY A 37 -0.93 -13.08 8.35
C GLY A 37 -1.37 -12.29 7.14
N PHE A 38 -2.47 -11.56 7.26
CA PHE A 38 -2.96 -10.69 6.18
C PHE A 38 -1.93 -9.63 5.81
N THR A 39 -1.28 -9.01 6.81
CA THR A 39 -0.28 -7.98 6.56
C THR A 39 0.89 -8.52 5.74
N GLY A 40 1.37 -9.74 6.05
CA GLY A 40 2.43 -10.37 5.29
C GLY A 40 2.04 -10.64 3.84
N ILE A 41 0.85 -11.23 3.64
CA ILE A 41 0.34 -11.51 2.31
C ILE A 41 0.10 -10.20 1.54
N SER A 42 -0.45 -9.20 2.21
CA SER A 42 -0.71 -7.89 1.63
C SER A 42 0.59 -7.22 1.15
N PHE A 43 1.66 -7.32 1.94
CA PHE A 43 2.95 -6.75 1.57
C PHE A 43 3.45 -7.36 0.27
N VAL A 44 3.37 -8.68 0.13
CA VAL A 44 3.77 -9.37 -1.10
C VAL A 44 2.91 -8.91 -2.28
N THR A 45 1.59 -8.86 -2.08
CA THR A 45 0.66 -8.42 -3.13
C THR A 45 0.94 -6.99 -3.55
N LYS A 46 1.18 -6.09 -2.59
CA LYS A 46 1.51 -4.69 -2.89
C LYS A 46 2.82 -4.58 -3.65
N SER A 47 3.82 -5.39 -3.27
CA SER A 47 5.11 -5.37 -3.97
C SER A 47 4.95 -5.77 -5.42
N MET A 48 4.16 -6.80 -5.70
CA MET A 48 3.87 -7.21 -7.07
C MET A 48 3.13 -6.12 -7.83
N ALA A 49 2.15 -5.46 -7.19
CA ALA A 49 1.42 -4.35 -7.80
C ALA A 49 2.34 -3.18 -8.10
N MET A 50 3.30 -2.89 -7.22
CA MET A 50 4.29 -1.83 -7.44
C MET A 50 5.18 -2.13 -8.64
N MET A 51 5.61 -3.38 -8.78
CA MET A 51 6.39 -3.80 -9.94
C MET A 51 5.58 -3.60 -11.24
N PHE A 52 4.29 -3.96 -11.19
CA PHE A 52 3.40 -3.75 -12.32
C PHE A 52 3.25 -2.26 -12.65
N LEU A 53 3.10 -1.42 -11.62
CA LEU A 53 2.99 0.03 -11.82
C LEU A 53 4.26 0.62 -12.41
N LEU A 54 5.43 0.16 -11.98
CA LEU A 54 6.70 0.59 -12.54
C LEU A 54 6.79 0.22 -14.01
N TRP A 55 6.45 -1.03 -14.33
CA TRP A 55 6.45 -1.48 -15.71
C TRP A 55 5.48 -0.66 -16.56
N LEU A 56 4.26 -0.50 -16.07
CA LEU A 56 3.22 0.25 -16.81
C LEU A 56 3.64 1.69 -17.07
N GLY A 57 4.15 2.37 -16.04
CA GLY A 57 4.55 3.76 -16.17
C GLY A 57 5.75 3.96 -17.09
N ILE A 58 6.75 3.12 -16.97
CA ILE A 58 8.00 3.28 -17.73
C ILE A 58 7.85 2.78 -19.17
N VAL A 59 7.26 1.59 -19.35
CA VAL A 59 7.21 0.94 -20.65
C VAL A 59 6.00 1.37 -21.46
N GLN A 60 4.81 1.36 -20.87
CA GLN A 60 3.57 1.62 -21.59
C GLN A 60 3.26 3.11 -21.73
N VAL A 61 3.47 3.88 -20.66
CA VAL A 61 3.17 5.32 -20.66
C VAL A 61 4.39 6.15 -20.98
N GLU A 62 5.57 5.54 -20.96
CA GLU A 62 6.84 6.18 -21.28
C GLU A 62 7.19 7.35 -20.37
N LEU A 63 6.89 7.19 -19.07
CA LEU A 63 7.25 8.18 -18.08
C LEU A 63 8.76 8.17 -17.81
N ASN A 64 9.30 9.33 -17.44
CA ASN A 64 10.71 9.46 -17.09
C ASN A 64 10.96 8.76 -15.75
N TYR A 65 11.74 7.68 -15.77
CA TYR A 65 11.99 6.88 -14.58
C TYR A 65 12.70 7.69 -13.48
N LYS A 66 13.47 8.70 -13.84
CA LYS A 66 14.19 9.52 -12.87
C LYS A 66 13.24 10.34 -11.99
N ILE A 67 12.03 10.60 -12.49
CA ILE A 67 10.98 11.31 -11.74
C ILE A 67 9.97 10.31 -11.18
N TYR A 68 9.55 9.35 -11.99
CA TYR A 68 8.46 8.43 -11.66
C TYR A 68 8.84 7.48 -10.52
N VAL A 69 10.02 6.85 -10.59
CA VAL A 69 10.42 5.85 -9.60
C VAL A 69 10.56 6.46 -8.20
N PRO A 70 11.28 7.59 -8.00
CA PRO A 70 11.33 8.21 -6.67
C PRO A 70 9.97 8.68 -6.18
N LEU A 71 9.16 9.25 -7.08
CA LEU A 71 7.82 9.74 -6.72
C LEU A 71 6.93 8.60 -6.24
N LEU A 72 6.85 7.53 -7.03
CA LEU A 72 6.05 6.35 -6.69
C LEU A 72 6.52 5.71 -5.40
N THR A 73 7.84 5.52 -5.25
CA THR A 73 8.42 4.90 -4.08
C THR A 73 8.15 5.72 -2.83
N PHE A 74 8.29 7.04 -2.91
CA PHE A 74 8.06 7.93 -1.78
C PHE A 74 6.63 7.82 -1.28
N PHE A 75 5.64 7.95 -2.18
CA PHE A 75 4.24 7.91 -1.77
C PHE A 75 3.81 6.52 -1.35
N TRP A 76 4.34 5.47 -1.99
CA TRP A 76 4.07 4.10 -1.59
C TRP A 76 4.58 3.83 -0.17
N PHE A 77 5.83 4.19 0.09
CA PHE A 77 6.43 3.97 1.41
C PHE A 77 5.71 4.77 2.48
N PHE A 78 5.41 6.04 2.20
CA PHE A 78 4.74 6.92 3.16
C PHE A 78 3.37 6.37 3.53
N THR A 79 2.57 6.01 2.54
CA THR A 79 1.22 5.47 2.81
C THR A 79 1.29 4.10 3.45
N HIS A 80 2.31 3.30 3.13
CA HIS A 80 2.51 2.00 3.77
C HIS A 80 2.81 2.15 5.26
N VAL A 81 3.63 3.14 5.62
CA VAL A 81 3.92 3.42 7.03
C VAL A 81 2.66 3.84 7.78
N ILE A 82 1.85 4.71 7.17
CA ILE A 82 0.57 5.12 7.77
C ILE A 82 -0.33 3.89 7.98
N GLU A 83 -0.43 3.04 6.98
CA GLU A 83 -1.23 1.81 7.09
C GLU A 83 -0.76 0.94 8.24
N ALA A 84 0.56 0.77 8.37
CA ALA A 84 1.13 -0.06 9.44
C ALA A 84 0.76 0.48 10.82
N PHE A 85 0.85 1.80 11.02
CA PHE A 85 0.48 2.42 12.29
C PHE A 85 -1.00 2.26 12.59
N VAL A 86 -1.86 2.42 11.59
CA VAL A 86 -3.31 2.29 11.78
C VAL A 86 -3.67 0.86 12.17
N ILE A 87 -3.13 -0.12 11.47
CA ILE A 87 -3.42 -1.53 11.76
C ILE A 87 -2.87 -1.92 13.13
N GLN A 88 -1.67 -1.44 13.48
CA GLN A 88 -1.10 -1.71 14.80
C GLN A 88 -1.98 -1.15 15.92
N HIS A 89 -2.57 0.03 15.70
CA HIS A 89 -3.49 0.62 16.66
C HIS A 89 -4.71 -0.29 16.91
N TYR A 90 -5.29 -0.84 15.84
CA TYR A 90 -6.44 -1.74 15.95
C TYR A 90 -6.06 -3.06 16.62
N ILE A 91 -4.86 -3.57 16.37
CA ILE A 91 -4.37 -4.77 17.02
C ILE A 91 -4.28 -4.55 18.54
N ARG A 92 -3.73 -3.40 18.96
CA ARG A 92 -3.61 -3.08 20.38
C ARG A 92 -4.97 -2.97 21.05
N GLU A 93 -5.94 -2.37 20.39
CA GLU A 93 -7.29 -2.27 20.95
C GLU A 93 -7.91 -3.66 21.14
N ASN A 94 -7.75 -4.56 20.18
CA ASN A 94 -8.28 -5.90 20.26
C ASN A 94 -7.63 -6.68 21.41
N GLU A 95 -6.33 -6.49 21.64
CA GLU A 95 -5.61 -7.18 22.70
C GLU A 95 -5.96 -6.63 24.09
N SER A 96 -6.30 -5.33 24.16
CA SER A 96 -6.68 -4.69 25.42
C SER A 96 -8.03 -5.19 25.94
N ASP A 97 -8.91 -5.57 25.07
CA ASP A 97 -10.25 -6.02 25.40
C ASP A 97 -10.25 -7.51 25.75
#